data_e9a118d918c29f1657196abcaa055e0e
#
_entry.id   e9a118d918c29f1657196abcaa055e0e
#
_cell.length_a   1.000
_cell.length_b   1.000
_cell.length_c   1.000
_cell.angle_alpha   90.00
_cell.angle_beta   90.00
_cell.angle_gamma   90.00
#
_symmetry.space_group_name_H-M   'P 1'
#
loop_
_entity.id
_entity.type
_entity.pdbx_description
1 polymer ?
#
loop_
_entity_poly.entity_id
_entity_poly.type
_entity_poly.pdbx_seq_one_letter_code
_entity_poly.pdbx_strand_id
1 'polypeptide(L)'
;GADRAIRIDCPAHDAYSVAKEIEAHCKETDYDLIICGRESIDYNGGLVPGLLAGLLDFNFVTNCVNLEIEGSRATFSREMSGGTEISECELPLVIGSQKGLVEESDLIIPNMRGIMMARQKPLDVIPAKGINPKTHDKKFSKPDAKSEVKLVKADELDKLIDLLENEAKVI
;
A
#
# COMPACT_ATOMS: atom_id res chain seq x y z
N GLY A 1 -12.70 -0.40 13.72
CA GLY A 1 -11.91 -0.74 14.91
C GLY A 1 -11.03 0.40 15.40
N ALA A 2 -10.64 1.38 14.55
CA ALA A 2 -9.80 2.50 14.97
C ALA A 2 -10.47 3.35 16.07
N ASP A 3 -9.68 3.88 16.99
CA ASP A 3 -10.17 4.69 18.10
C ASP A 3 -10.31 6.15 17.71
N ARG A 4 -9.53 6.61 16.76
CA ARG A 4 -9.47 7.98 16.26
C ARG A 4 -9.14 7.97 14.76
N ALA A 5 -9.63 8.96 14.04
CA ALA A 5 -9.24 9.21 12.66
C ALA A 5 -8.65 10.62 12.51
N ILE A 6 -7.69 10.76 11.64
CA ILE A 6 -7.04 12.03 11.32
C ILE A 6 -7.14 12.24 9.82
N ARG A 7 -7.58 13.41 9.40
CA ARG A 7 -7.59 13.83 8.01
C ARG A 7 -6.72 15.06 7.84
N ILE A 8 -5.68 14.95 7.03
CA ILE A 8 -4.92 16.11 6.58
C ILE A 8 -5.67 16.72 5.41
N ASP A 9 -6.09 17.97 5.52
CA ASP A 9 -6.96 18.63 4.54
C ASP A 9 -6.13 19.22 3.38
N CYS A 10 -5.58 18.32 2.56
CA CYS A 10 -4.80 18.66 1.38
C CYS A 10 -5.12 17.73 0.20
N PRO A 11 -4.97 18.21 -1.05
CA PRO A 11 -5.00 17.33 -2.21
C PRO A 11 -3.73 16.44 -2.24
N ALA A 12 -3.92 15.17 -2.58
CA ALA A 12 -2.82 14.24 -2.80
C ALA A 12 -2.26 14.45 -4.23
N HIS A 13 -1.16 15.16 -4.38
CA HIS A 13 -0.56 15.46 -5.69
C HIS A 13 0.46 14.40 -6.11
N ASP A 14 1.40 14.07 -5.24
CA ASP A 14 2.42 13.06 -5.48
C ASP A 14 2.83 12.36 -4.17
N ALA A 15 3.54 11.25 -4.29
CA ALA A 15 3.97 10.46 -3.14
C ALA A 15 4.85 11.26 -2.17
N TYR A 16 5.66 12.20 -2.67
CA TYR A 16 6.54 13.02 -1.84
C TYR A 16 5.74 13.99 -0.96
N SER A 17 4.82 14.75 -1.56
CA SER A 17 4.00 15.71 -0.80
C SER A 17 3.11 15.00 0.23
N VAL A 18 2.53 13.84 -0.14
CA VAL A 18 1.76 13.00 0.78
C VAL A 18 2.62 12.52 1.96
N ALA A 19 3.81 11.96 1.69
CA ALA A 19 4.70 11.51 2.76
C ALA A 19 5.16 12.64 3.67
N LYS A 20 5.43 13.83 3.12
CA LYS A 20 5.83 15.01 3.90
C LYS A 20 4.72 15.58 4.77
N GLU A 21 3.49 15.58 4.29
CA GLU A 21 2.33 16.00 5.09
C GLU A 21 2.07 15.01 6.25
N ILE A 22 2.20 13.71 5.99
CA ILE A 22 2.08 12.68 7.04
C ILE A 22 3.24 12.79 8.03
N GLU A 23 4.48 12.93 7.56
CA GLU A 23 5.66 13.12 8.41
C GLU A 23 5.51 14.29 9.37
N ALA A 24 5.01 15.43 8.86
CA ALA A 24 4.79 16.61 9.69
C ALA A 24 3.83 16.34 10.87
N HIS A 25 2.80 15.52 10.64
CA HIS A 25 1.89 15.07 11.70
C HIS A 25 2.57 14.07 12.64
N CYS A 26 3.28 13.08 12.09
CA CYS A 26 3.94 12.05 12.89
C CYS A 26 5.02 12.61 13.83
N LYS A 27 5.66 13.71 13.46
CA LYS A 27 6.64 14.39 14.34
C LYS A 27 6.02 15.08 15.55
N GLU A 28 4.73 15.35 15.52
CA GLU A 28 3.98 15.93 16.63
C GLU A 28 3.41 14.84 17.58
N THR A 29 3.60 13.56 17.23
CA THR A 29 3.04 12.42 17.95
C THR A 29 4.05 11.26 17.90
N ASP A 30 4.30 10.64 19.03
CA ASP A 30 5.19 9.48 19.08
C ASP A 30 4.46 8.23 18.58
N TYR A 31 4.90 7.71 17.43
CA TYR A 31 4.44 6.46 16.87
C TYR A 31 5.55 5.41 16.89
N ASP A 32 5.25 4.23 17.42
CA ASP A 32 6.17 3.10 17.38
C ASP A 32 6.06 2.32 16.09
N LEU A 33 4.84 2.27 15.49
CA LEU A 33 4.56 1.51 14.29
C LEU A 33 3.65 2.30 13.35
N ILE A 34 4.04 2.37 12.09
CA ILE A 34 3.22 2.93 11.01
C ILE A 34 2.95 1.84 9.97
N ILE A 35 1.67 1.51 9.77
CA ILE A 35 1.23 0.50 8.81
C ILE A 35 0.65 1.19 7.59
N CYS A 36 1.30 0.99 6.45
CA CYS A 36 0.84 1.48 5.15
C CYS A 36 0.45 0.31 4.25
N GLY A 37 -0.38 0.56 3.25
CA GLY A 37 -0.48 -0.33 2.11
C GLY A 37 0.84 -0.34 1.31
N ARG A 38 1.17 -1.46 0.68
CA ARG A 38 2.36 -1.56 -0.18
C ARG A 38 2.34 -0.54 -1.32
N GLU A 39 1.20 -0.39 -1.94
CA GLU A 39 1.00 0.49 -3.09
C GLU A 39 -0.42 1.05 -3.13
N SER A 40 -0.58 2.18 -3.81
CA SER A 40 -1.88 2.80 -4.04
C SER A 40 -2.51 2.29 -5.33
N ILE A 41 -3.82 2.08 -5.33
CA ILE A 41 -4.56 1.50 -6.46
C ILE A 41 -4.70 2.46 -7.64
N ASP A 42 -4.66 3.77 -7.39
CA ASP A 42 -4.84 4.81 -8.39
C ASP A 42 -3.66 4.93 -9.37
N TYR A 43 -2.43 4.94 -8.83
CA TYR A 43 -1.20 5.08 -9.61
C TYR A 43 -0.28 3.85 -9.58
N ASN A 44 -0.64 2.78 -8.91
CA ASN A 44 0.29 1.69 -8.57
C ASN A 44 1.55 2.21 -7.86
N GLY A 45 1.40 3.27 -7.09
CA GLY A 45 2.51 3.95 -6.43
C GLY A 45 2.91 3.27 -5.13
N GLY A 46 4.14 2.76 -5.03
CA GLY A 46 4.69 2.12 -3.82
C GLY A 46 5.70 2.98 -3.06
N LEU A 47 5.73 4.30 -3.27
CA LEU A 47 6.78 5.16 -2.73
C LEU A 47 6.50 5.70 -1.32
N VAL A 48 5.23 5.91 -0.95
CA VAL A 48 4.86 6.60 0.29
C VAL A 48 5.45 5.93 1.54
N PRO A 49 5.36 4.61 1.74
CA PRO A 49 5.89 3.98 2.95
C PRO A 49 7.40 4.19 3.13
N GLY A 50 8.17 3.95 2.06
CA GLY A 50 9.63 4.13 2.09
C GLY A 50 10.06 5.58 2.26
N LEU A 51 9.38 6.52 1.60
CA LEU A 51 9.62 7.95 1.80
C LEU A 51 9.34 8.37 3.24
N LEU A 52 8.22 7.91 3.81
CA LEU A 52 7.84 8.22 5.18
C LEU A 52 8.87 7.69 6.18
N ALA A 53 9.31 6.45 6.01
CA ALA A 53 10.35 5.86 6.85
C ALA A 53 11.66 6.67 6.80
N GLY A 54 12.13 7.01 5.60
CA GLY A 54 13.33 7.83 5.44
C GLY A 54 13.20 9.25 5.98
N LEU A 55 12.01 9.86 5.94
CA LEU A 55 11.75 11.19 6.48
C LEU A 55 11.66 11.22 8.01
N LEU A 56 11.22 10.10 8.63
CA LEU A 56 11.11 9.95 10.07
C LEU A 56 12.36 9.32 10.71
N ASP A 57 13.29 8.82 9.91
CA ASP A 57 14.43 8.01 10.36
C ASP A 57 13.99 6.72 11.08
N PHE A 58 12.94 6.08 10.56
CA PHE A 58 12.39 4.82 11.07
C PHE A 58 12.90 3.64 10.25
N ASN A 59 12.97 2.47 10.88
CA ASN A 59 13.18 1.22 10.16
C ASN A 59 12.07 1.00 9.12
N PHE A 60 12.37 0.29 8.03
CA PHE A 60 11.42 0.07 6.94
C PHE A 60 11.42 -1.36 6.43
N VAL A 61 10.23 -1.92 6.26
CA VAL A 61 10.03 -3.18 5.54
C VAL A 61 8.87 -3.06 4.55
N THR A 62 9.09 -3.52 3.31
CA THR A 62 8.04 -3.63 2.30
C THR A 62 7.67 -5.09 2.05
N ASN A 63 6.53 -5.33 1.38
CA ASN A 63 6.01 -6.68 1.12
C ASN A 63 5.84 -7.51 2.39
N CYS A 64 5.51 -6.87 3.51
CA CYS A 64 5.35 -7.50 4.80
C CYS A 64 4.10 -8.39 4.81
N VAL A 65 4.30 -9.68 5.11
CA VAL A 65 3.25 -10.72 5.16
C VAL A 65 3.07 -11.34 6.54
N ASN A 66 3.99 -11.07 7.47
CA ASN A 66 3.83 -11.40 8.88
C ASN A 66 4.55 -10.37 9.73
N LEU A 67 3.99 -10.04 10.89
CA LEU A 67 4.58 -9.10 11.85
C LEU A 67 4.25 -9.55 13.28
N GLU A 68 5.28 -9.70 14.10
CA GLU A 68 5.18 -10.00 15.51
C GLU A 68 5.96 -8.93 16.28
N ILE A 69 5.39 -8.43 17.38
CA ILE A 69 6.04 -7.40 18.20
C ILE A 69 6.12 -7.89 19.64
N GLU A 70 7.35 -7.92 20.16
CA GLU A 70 7.65 -8.25 21.56
C GLU A 70 8.43 -7.10 22.21
N GLY A 71 7.76 -6.34 23.05
CA GLY A 71 8.36 -5.12 23.64
C GLY A 71 8.70 -4.08 22.57
N SER A 72 9.98 -3.76 22.42
CA SER A 72 10.49 -2.84 21.40
C SER A 72 11.00 -3.54 20.12
N ARG A 73 10.97 -4.87 20.08
CA ARG A 73 11.47 -5.67 18.95
C ARG A 73 10.33 -6.12 18.04
N ALA A 74 10.52 -5.92 16.76
CA ALA A 74 9.65 -6.40 15.71
C ALA A 74 10.34 -7.51 14.90
N THR A 75 9.70 -8.68 14.79
CA THR A 75 10.08 -9.76 13.87
C THR A 75 9.08 -9.79 12.72
N PHE A 76 9.56 -9.80 11.50
CA PHE A 76 8.70 -9.75 10.32
C PHE A 76 9.15 -10.69 9.22
N SER A 77 8.18 -11.11 8.42
CA SER A 77 8.42 -11.85 7.17
C SER A 77 8.00 -10.99 5.99
N ARG A 78 8.80 -11.03 4.93
CA ARG A 78 8.48 -10.38 3.66
C ARG A 78 8.66 -11.30 2.47
N GLU A 79 7.83 -11.13 1.46
CA GLU A 79 7.98 -11.84 0.20
C GLU A 79 9.12 -11.25 -0.63
N MET A 80 9.97 -12.14 -1.11
CA MET A 80 11.09 -11.84 -2.00
C MET A 80 11.00 -12.69 -3.26
N SER A 81 11.72 -12.29 -4.30
CA SER A 81 11.87 -13.14 -5.48
C SER A 81 12.57 -14.44 -5.11
N GLY A 82 11.83 -15.54 -5.17
CA GLY A 82 12.35 -16.88 -4.87
C GLY A 82 12.20 -17.35 -3.42
N GLY A 83 11.51 -16.60 -2.55
CA GLY A 83 11.28 -17.06 -1.18
C GLY A 83 10.77 -16.01 -0.22
N THR A 84 10.85 -16.31 1.05
CA THR A 84 10.47 -15.43 2.15
C THR A 84 11.71 -15.11 2.97
N GLU A 85 11.91 -13.83 3.26
CA GLU A 85 12.93 -13.36 4.20
C GLU A 85 12.29 -13.14 5.56
N ILE A 86 12.94 -13.61 6.61
CA ILE A 86 12.58 -13.34 8.01
C ILE A 86 13.68 -12.48 8.60
N SER A 87 13.31 -11.35 9.17
CA SER A 87 14.23 -10.37 9.75
C SER A 87 13.65 -9.77 11.01
N GLU A 88 14.50 -9.11 11.78
CA GLU A 88 14.11 -8.40 13.00
C GLU A 88 14.72 -7.01 13.07
N CYS A 89 14.04 -6.09 13.74
CA CYS A 89 14.56 -4.76 14.05
C CYS A 89 13.94 -4.22 15.35
N GLU A 90 14.55 -3.15 15.87
CA GLU A 90 13.93 -2.38 16.96
C GLU A 90 12.91 -1.38 16.37
N LEU A 91 11.87 -1.08 17.17
CA LEU A 91 10.95 0.01 16.88
C LEU A 91 11.67 1.37 17.04
N PRO A 92 11.27 2.42 16.32
CA PRO A 92 10.06 2.51 15.48
C PRO A 92 10.22 1.92 14.08
N LEU A 93 9.09 1.49 13.51
CA LEU A 93 9.05 0.77 12.22
C LEU A 93 7.92 1.29 11.31
N VAL A 94 8.21 1.44 10.03
CA VAL A 94 7.20 1.61 8.96
C VAL A 94 7.12 0.33 8.14
N ILE A 95 5.91 -0.19 7.94
CA ILE A 95 5.71 -1.34 7.06
C ILE A 95 4.86 -0.98 5.84
N GLY A 96 5.24 -1.53 4.68
CA GLY A 96 4.40 -1.64 3.49
C GLY A 96 3.74 -3.02 3.48
N SER A 97 2.50 -3.10 3.94
CA SER A 97 1.78 -4.36 4.11
C SER A 97 1.36 -4.97 2.79
N GLN A 98 1.42 -6.30 2.70
CA GLN A 98 0.96 -7.08 1.56
C GLN A 98 -0.17 -8.02 1.99
N LYS A 99 -0.91 -8.57 1.02
CA LYS A 99 -1.89 -9.62 1.27
C LYS A 99 -1.22 -10.80 1.99
N GLY A 100 -1.81 -11.26 3.07
CA GLY A 100 -1.26 -12.32 3.93
C GLY A 100 -0.79 -11.82 5.30
N LEU A 101 -0.68 -10.50 5.50
CA LEU A 101 -0.34 -9.95 6.82
C LEU A 101 -1.36 -10.35 7.91
N VAL A 102 -2.61 -10.47 7.53
CA VAL A 102 -3.68 -11.06 8.34
C VAL A 102 -4.40 -12.09 7.49
N GLU A 103 -4.53 -13.31 8.00
CA GLU A 103 -5.28 -14.38 7.33
C GLU A 103 -6.77 -14.01 7.23
N GLU A 104 -7.43 -14.48 6.17
CA GLU A 104 -8.84 -14.14 5.91
C GLU A 104 -9.77 -14.58 7.06
N SER A 105 -9.45 -15.70 7.72
CA SER A 105 -10.16 -16.22 8.89
C SER A 105 -10.07 -15.32 10.12
N ASP A 106 -9.01 -14.52 10.23
CA ASP A 106 -8.71 -13.71 11.40
C ASP A 106 -9.10 -12.24 11.22
N LEU A 107 -9.64 -11.91 10.04
CA LEU A 107 -10.12 -10.56 9.74
C LEU A 107 -11.26 -10.15 10.66
N ILE A 108 -11.11 -9.00 11.31
CA ILE A 108 -12.19 -8.36 12.05
C ILE A 108 -13.12 -7.66 11.06
N ILE A 109 -14.20 -8.34 10.68
CA ILE A 109 -15.18 -7.82 9.71
C ILE A 109 -16.05 -6.75 10.39
N PRO A 110 -16.16 -5.54 9.84
CA PRO A 110 -17.04 -4.50 10.35
C PRO A 110 -18.50 -4.99 10.37
N ASN A 111 -19.16 -4.83 11.51
CA ASN A 111 -20.58 -5.11 11.66
C ASN A 111 -21.39 -3.81 11.84
N MET A 112 -22.71 -3.88 11.75
CA MET A 112 -23.60 -2.71 11.86
C MET A 112 -23.37 -1.92 13.15
N ARG A 113 -23.17 -2.60 14.28
CA ARG A 113 -22.91 -1.95 15.56
C ARG A 113 -21.58 -1.17 15.53
N GLY A 114 -20.52 -1.79 15.00
CA GLY A 114 -19.21 -1.14 14.85
C GLY A 114 -19.27 0.09 13.95
N ILE A 115 -20.02 0.03 12.85
CA ILE A 115 -20.25 1.17 11.94
C ILE A 115 -20.99 2.30 12.66
N MET A 116 -22.03 1.99 13.43
CA MET A 116 -22.75 2.99 14.21
C MET A 116 -21.89 3.63 15.29
N MET A 117 -21.08 2.84 16.00
CA MET A 117 -20.15 3.35 17.02
C MET A 117 -19.04 4.22 16.39
N ALA A 118 -18.57 3.89 15.21
CA ALA A 118 -17.56 4.66 14.51
C ALA A 118 -17.98 6.10 14.22
N ARG A 119 -19.29 6.36 14.06
CA ARG A 119 -19.83 7.73 13.85
C ARG A 119 -19.62 8.66 15.06
N GLN A 120 -19.38 8.10 16.23
CA GLN A 120 -19.17 8.85 17.48
C GLN A 120 -17.70 9.01 17.82
N LYS A 121 -16.80 8.37 17.06
CA LYS A 121 -15.36 8.45 17.29
C LYS A 121 -14.78 9.76 16.75
N PRO A 122 -13.71 10.29 17.36
CA PRO A 122 -13.08 11.52 16.93
C PRO A 122 -12.58 11.46 15.49
N LEU A 123 -12.88 12.48 14.72
CA LEU A 123 -12.25 12.76 13.43
C LEU A 123 -11.63 14.14 13.50
N ASP A 124 -10.32 14.19 13.58
CA ASP A 124 -9.58 15.46 13.61
C ASP A 124 -9.21 15.86 12.19
N VAL A 125 -9.62 17.02 11.79
CA VAL A 125 -9.24 17.62 10.51
C VAL A 125 -8.14 18.63 10.78
N ILE A 126 -6.93 18.35 10.28
CA ILE A 126 -5.77 19.21 10.45
C ILE A 126 -5.43 19.91 9.13
N PRO A 127 -5.00 21.18 9.18
CA PRO A 127 -4.63 21.90 7.98
C PRO A 127 -3.34 21.34 7.38
N ALA A 128 -3.26 21.38 6.05
CA ALA A 128 -2.04 21.07 5.33
C ALA A 128 -0.89 22.00 5.71
N LYS A 129 0.34 21.50 5.68
CA LYS A 129 1.56 22.33 5.81
C LYS A 129 1.91 23.04 4.49
N GLY A 130 1.22 22.72 3.39
CA GLY A 130 1.42 23.34 2.08
C GLY A 130 2.68 22.86 1.36
N ILE A 131 2.96 21.57 1.44
CA ILE A 131 4.13 20.98 0.80
C ILE A 131 3.99 20.99 -0.73
N ASN A 132 4.97 21.57 -1.41
CA ASN A 132 5.01 21.56 -2.87
C ASN A 132 5.34 20.18 -3.41
N PRO A 133 4.55 19.64 -4.35
CA PRO A 133 4.84 18.37 -5.02
C PRO A 133 6.12 18.46 -5.85
N LYS A 134 6.76 17.32 -6.05
CA LYS A 134 7.96 17.17 -6.90
C LYS A 134 7.63 16.74 -8.32
N THR A 135 6.46 16.15 -8.51
CA THR A 135 5.96 15.69 -9.79
C THR A 135 4.55 16.20 -10.05
N HIS A 136 4.20 16.35 -11.33
CA HIS A 136 2.88 16.78 -11.76
C HIS A 136 2.40 15.91 -12.92
N ASP A 137 1.12 15.57 -12.88
CA ASP A 137 0.47 14.89 -13.99
C ASP A 137 0.42 15.82 -15.20
N LYS A 138 0.95 15.33 -16.32
CA LYS A 138 0.97 16.10 -17.56
C LYS A 138 -0.28 15.88 -18.40
N LYS A 139 -0.77 14.65 -18.42
CA LYS A 139 -1.92 14.25 -19.24
C LYS A 139 -2.46 12.90 -18.79
N PHE A 140 -3.77 12.76 -18.75
CA PHE A 140 -4.46 11.49 -18.64
C PHE A 140 -5.04 11.09 -20.00
N SER A 141 -4.89 9.82 -20.36
CA SER A 141 -5.55 9.24 -21.53
C SER A 141 -6.10 7.87 -21.14
N LYS A 142 -7.26 7.53 -21.68
CA LYS A 142 -7.79 6.18 -21.54
C LYS A 142 -6.90 5.21 -22.32
N PRO A 143 -6.69 3.98 -21.83
CA PRO A 143 -6.07 2.94 -22.63
C PRO A 143 -6.93 2.68 -23.87
N ASP A 144 -6.29 2.24 -24.94
CA ASP A 144 -6.98 1.82 -26.14
C ASP A 144 -7.99 0.72 -25.84
N ALA A 145 -9.09 0.72 -26.59
CA ALA A 145 -10.09 -0.33 -26.46
C ALA A 145 -9.43 -1.69 -26.74
N LYS A 146 -9.70 -2.67 -25.88
CA LYS A 146 -9.23 -4.04 -26.12
C LYS A 146 -9.87 -4.57 -27.41
N SER A 147 -9.08 -5.22 -28.25
CA SER A 147 -9.57 -5.99 -29.38
C SER A 147 -10.45 -7.15 -28.91
N GLU A 148 -11.23 -7.72 -29.83
CA GLU A 148 -12.01 -8.92 -29.52
C GLU A 148 -11.10 -10.07 -29.03
N VAL A 149 -11.56 -10.78 -28.01
CA VAL A 149 -10.84 -11.91 -27.45
C VAL A 149 -11.04 -13.11 -28.38
N LYS A 150 -9.94 -13.74 -28.81
CA LYS A 150 -9.96 -15.03 -29.50
C LYS A 150 -9.87 -16.15 -28.47
N LEU A 151 -10.94 -16.91 -28.32
CA LEU A 151 -10.97 -18.06 -27.43
C LEU A 151 -10.50 -19.30 -28.17
N VAL A 152 -9.57 -20.02 -27.57
CA VAL A 152 -9.06 -21.29 -28.06
C VAL A 152 -9.47 -22.36 -27.06
N LYS A 153 -9.89 -23.53 -27.54
CA LYS A 153 -10.27 -24.64 -26.66
C LYS A 153 -9.05 -25.22 -25.97
N ALA A 154 -9.25 -25.79 -24.78
CA ALA A 154 -8.16 -26.34 -23.95
C ALA A 154 -7.40 -27.51 -24.62
N ASP A 155 -8.00 -28.18 -25.59
CA ASP A 155 -7.44 -29.26 -26.37
C ASP A 155 -6.75 -28.78 -27.68
N GLU A 156 -6.80 -27.50 -28.00
CA GLU A 156 -6.18 -26.89 -29.19
C GLU A 156 -4.95 -26.02 -28.84
N LEU A 157 -4.04 -26.51 -27.99
CA LEU A 157 -2.88 -25.75 -27.50
C LEU A 157 -1.94 -25.30 -28.62
N ASP A 158 -1.73 -26.15 -29.64
CA ASP A 158 -0.87 -25.81 -30.80
C ASP A 158 -1.39 -24.57 -31.52
N LYS A 159 -2.72 -24.44 -31.65
CA LYS A 159 -3.36 -23.27 -32.23
C LYS A 159 -3.17 -22.02 -31.37
N LEU A 160 -3.16 -22.13 -30.05
CA LEU A 160 -2.85 -21.03 -29.15
C LEU A 160 -1.42 -20.54 -29.36
N ILE A 161 -0.45 -21.48 -29.46
CA ILE A 161 0.95 -21.16 -29.70
C ILE A 161 1.11 -20.45 -31.07
N ASP A 162 0.51 -20.99 -32.12
CA ASP A 162 0.54 -20.38 -33.45
C ASP A 162 -0.02 -18.94 -33.45
N LEU A 163 -1.15 -18.70 -32.76
CA LEU A 163 -1.72 -17.35 -32.63
C LEU A 163 -0.82 -16.41 -31.83
N LEU A 164 -0.14 -16.86 -30.80
CA LEU A 164 0.76 -16.05 -30.00
C LEU A 164 2.06 -15.72 -30.76
N GLU A 165 2.59 -16.69 -31.54
CA GLU A 165 3.83 -16.53 -32.30
C GLU A 165 3.61 -15.72 -33.59
N ASN A 166 2.64 -16.12 -34.40
CA ASN A 166 2.50 -15.62 -35.76
C ASN A 166 1.53 -14.41 -35.90
N GLU A 167 0.51 -14.34 -35.05
CA GLU A 167 -0.46 -13.25 -35.10
C GLU A 167 -0.16 -12.15 -34.05
N ALA A 168 -0.10 -12.52 -32.77
CA ALA A 168 0.14 -11.58 -31.68
C ALA A 168 1.62 -11.18 -31.56
N LYS A 169 2.54 -12.01 -31.98
CA LYS A 169 4.01 -11.81 -31.95
C LYS A 169 4.53 -11.44 -30.57
N VAL A 170 4.07 -12.18 -29.55
CA VAL A 170 4.43 -11.94 -28.15
C VAL A 170 5.34 -13.01 -27.58
N ILE A 171 5.55 -14.10 -28.32
CA ILE A 171 6.52 -15.17 -28.05
C ILE A 171 7.30 -15.47 -29.32
#